data_9d4656a002d3bb9aae2cde1395fe8370
#
_entry.id   9d4656a002d3bb9aae2cde1395fe8370
#
_cell.length_a   1.000
_cell.length_b   1.000
_cell.length_c   1.000
_cell.angle_alpha   90.00
_cell.angle_beta   90.00
_cell.angle_gamma   90.00
#
_symmetry.space_group_name_H-M   'P 1'
#
loop_
_entity.id
_entity.type
_entity.pdbx_description
1 polymer ?
#
loop_
_entity_poly.entity_id
_entity_poly.type
_entity_poly.pdbx_seq_one_letter_code
_entity_poly.pdbx_strand_id
1 'polypeptide(L)'
;MTIKDEIITEIQKGRAGNNKGLSMGLPKLESIIDGVCQETYTLIISNSGAGKTSYALYAYLYKPLMATINNDNFKVLYFSLEMNRMSLFVKLLSIYIFETFGIQLSFKKILSRERGYILDDDSYELVMKCMPWIESISEKVEIYDKNVNANTVYAILKDRLSQIGTFKETETRLSYTLNNPNLIYNVIVDHVGLLTPSQGHTLKQEIDLFSKYMVFFREKCKISPIVIQQANREQGNIERLKQGRSSFSINDFLKTRVFQNLFCSFNFYYYICSNINILKI
;
A
#
# COMPACT_ATOMS: atom_id res chain seq x y z
N MET A 1 9.39 26.00 -19.38
CA MET A 1 9.37 24.78 -20.20
C MET A 1 8.01 24.73 -20.88
N THR A 2 7.96 24.50 -22.19
CA THR A 2 6.68 24.41 -22.91
C THR A 2 6.10 23.00 -22.72
N ILE A 3 4.80 22.81 -22.91
CA ILE A 3 4.17 21.49 -22.88
C ILE A 3 4.81 20.53 -23.88
N LYS A 4 5.30 21.04 -25.00
CA LYS A 4 6.06 20.25 -25.99
C LYS A 4 7.36 19.70 -25.38
N ASP A 5 8.11 20.52 -24.64
CA ASP A 5 9.37 20.09 -24.00
C ASP A 5 9.09 19.04 -22.91
N GLU A 6 8.00 19.19 -22.16
CA GLU A 6 7.57 18.25 -21.16
C GLU A 6 7.24 16.88 -21.79
N ILE A 7 6.46 16.87 -22.87
CA ILE A 7 6.11 15.65 -23.60
C ILE A 7 7.35 14.96 -24.16
N ILE A 8 8.27 15.71 -24.78
CA ILE A 8 9.52 15.16 -25.33
C ILE A 8 10.37 14.54 -24.22
N THR A 9 10.50 15.22 -23.08
CA THR A 9 11.24 14.72 -21.92
C THR A 9 10.66 13.40 -21.42
N GLU A 10 9.33 13.32 -21.33
CA GLU A 10 8.65 12.11 -20.84
C GLU A 10 8.80 10.94 -21.83
N ILE A 11 8.70 11.20 -23.13
CA ILE A 11 8.98 10.19 -24.16
C ILE A 11 10.43 9.68 -24.08
N GLN A 12 11.40 10.58 -23.86
CA GLN A 12 12.81 10.20 -23.72
C GLN A 12 13.05 9.34 -22.48
N LYS A 13 12.42 9.67 -21.34
CA LYS A 13 12.45 8.84 -20.12
C LYS A 13 11.89 7.45 -20.40
N GLY A 14 10.73 7.35 -21.09
CA GLY A 14 10.12 6.09 -21.47
C GLY A 14 11.03 5.23 -22.34
N ARG A 15 11.68 5.84 -23.34
CA ARG A 15 12.65 5.14 -24.22
C ARG A 15 13.89 4.64 -23.46
N ALA A 16 14.28 5.33 -22.39
CA ALA A 16 15.35 4.90 -21.49
C ALA A 16 14.90 3.83 -20.47
N GLY A 17 13.63 3.41 -20.49
CA GLY A 17 13.07 2.44 -19.54
C GLY A 17 12.75 3.03 -18.16
N ASN A 18 12.85 4.35 -17.99
CA ASN A 18 12.69 5.02 -16.68
C ASN A 18 11.23 5.33 -16.30
N ASN A 19 10.26 4.99 -17.17
CA ASN A 19 8.83 5.17 -16.88
C ASN A 19 8.17 3.90 -16.32
N LYS A 20 8.93 2.83 -16.09
CA LYS A 20 8.44 1.63 -15.44
C LYS A 20 8.61 1.77 -13.93
N GLY A 21 7.54 1.48 -13.20
CA GLY A 21 7.58 1.39 -11.75
C GLY A 21 8.40 0.20 -11.26
N LEU A 22 8.58 0.13 -9.94
CA LEU A 22 9.22 -1.04 -9.30
C LEU A 22 8.34 -2.28 -9.44
N SER A 23 8.97 -3.43 -9.62
CA SER A 23 8.26 -4.70 -9.77
C SER A 23 7.45 -5.03 -8.52
N MET A 24 6.26 -5.56 -8.74
CA MET A 24 5.34 -6.10 -7.72
C MET A 24 5.51 -7.61 -7.52
N GLY A 25 6.34 -8.26 -8.34
CA GLY A 25 6.52 -9.71 -8.36
C GLY A 25 5.32 -10.49 -8.90
N LEU A 26 4.45 -9.83 -9.69
CA LEU A 26 3.23 -10.39 -10.24
C LEU A 26 3.18 -10.15 -11.76
N PRO A 27 3.88 -10.94 -12.58
CA PRO A 27 4.07 -10.66 -14.02
C PRO A 27 2.79 -10.47 -14.82
N LYS A 28 1.72 -11.23 -14.50
CA LYS A 28 0.41 -11.07 -15.15
C LYS A 28 -0.22 -9.71 -14.84
N LEU A 29 -0.02 -9.19 -13.64
CA LEU A 29 -0.53 -7.90 -13.25
C LEU A 29 0.33 -6.78 -13.85
N GLU A 30 1.64 -6.93 -13.82
CA GLU A 30 2.60 -5.99 -14.40
C GLU A 30 2.51 -5.86 -15.93
N SER A 31 1.88 -6.83 -16.60
CA SER A 31 1.53 -6.69 -18.03
C SER A 31 0.38 -5.70 -18.28
N ILE A 32 -0.34 -5.29 -17.24
CA ILE A 32 -1.52 -4.43 -17.33
C ILE A 32 -1.26 -3.07 -16.67
N ILE A 33 -0.41 -3.04 -15.63
CA ILE A 33 -0.08 -1.85 -14.86
C ILE A 33 1.43 -1.67 -14.75
N ASP A 34 1.85 -0.43 -14.58
CA ASP A 34 3.27 -0.03 -14.67
C ASP A 34 4.10 -0.41 -13.43
N GLY A 35 3.60 -1.26 -12.52
CA GLY A 35 4.25 -1.58 -11.25
C GLY A 35 3.99 -0.51 -10.19
N VAL A 36 4.92 -0.37 -9.22
CA VAL A 36 4.81 0.62 -8.14
C VAL A 36 5.52 1.91 -8.56
N CYS A 37 4.73 2.95 -8.83
CA CYS A 37 5.20 4.25 -9.30
C CYS A 37 4.96 5.34 -8.25
N GLN A 38 5.67 6.48 -8.39
CA GLN A 38 5.33 7.71 -7.65
C GLN A 38 3.93 8.20 -8.04
N GLU A 39 3.31 8.99 -7.16
CA GLU A 39 2.04 9.71 -7.42
C GLU A 39 0.86 8.80 -7.79
N THR A 40 0.96 7.49 -7.52
CA THR A 40 -0.10 6.54 -7.85
C THR A 40 -0.96 6.25 -6.63
N TYR A 41 -2.27 6.49 -6.74
CA TYR A 41 -3.23 6.12 -5.70
C TYR A 41 -3.78 4.72 -5.99
N THR A 42 -3.52 3.76 -5.12
CA THR A 42 -4.03 2.39 -5.25
C THR A 42 -5.07 2.10 -4.19
N LEU A 43 -6.18 1.49 -4.62
CA LEU A 43 -7.22 1.02 -3.72
C LEU A 43 -7.36 -0.49 -3.83
N ILE A 44 -7.20 -1.19 -2.69
CA ILE A 44 -7.33 -2.65 -2.60
C ILE A 44 -8.61 -2.97 -1.85
N ILE A 45 -9.58 -3.57 -2.54
CA ILE A 45 -10.87 -3.93 -1.94
C ILE A 45 -11.11 -5.42 -2.08
N SER A 46 -11.47 -6.09 -0.99
CA SER A 46 -11.98 -7.47 -1.03
C SER A 46 -12.68 -7.84 0.27
N ASN A 47 -13.27 -9.02 0.31
CA ASN A 47 -13.87 -9.59 1.52
C ASN A 47 -12.82 -9.82 2.62
N SER A 48 -13.29 -9.98 3.87
CA SER A 48 -12.42 -10.42 4.96
C SER A 48 -11.81 -11.79 4.64
N GLY A 49 -10.55 -11.99 5.02
CA GLY A 49 -9.83 -13.24 4.79
C GLY A 49 -9.32 -13.49 3.35
N ALA A 50 -9.58 -12.60 2.39
CA ALA A 50 -9.13 -12.76 0.99
C ALA A 50 -7.65 -12.44 0.74
N GLY A 51 -6.87 -12.16 1.79
CA GLY A 51 -5.42 -11.95 1.66
C GLY A 51 -4.97 -10.54 1.32
N LYS A 52 -5.82 -9.49 1.51
CA LYS A 52 -5.48 -8.07 1.23
C LYS A 52 -4.14 -7.63 1.83
N THR A 53 -3.99 -7.85 3.14
CA THR A 53 -2.76 -7.53 3.88
C THR A 53 -1.54 -8.24 3.28
N SER A 54 -1.66 -9.55 3.00
CA SER A 54 -0.55 -10.33 2.41
C SER A 54 -0.20 -9.85 1.01
N TYR A 55 -1.21 -9.49 0.21
CA TYR A 55 -1.01 -8.90 -1.11
C TYR A 55 -0.30 -7.54 -1.02
N ALA A 56 -0.75 -6.65 -0.15
CA ALA A 56 -0.12 -5.34 0.05
C ALA A 56 1.32 -5.46 0.56
N LEU A 57 1.57 -6.35 1.53
CA LEU A 57 2.91 -6.63 2.04
C LEU A 57 3.84 -7.18 0.96
N TYR A 58 3.35 -8.06 0.09
CA TYR A 58 4.17 -8.64 -0.98
C TYR A 58 4.42 -7.65 -2.12
N ALA A 59 3.34 -7.14 -2.72
CA ALA A 59 3.41 -6.38 -3.96
C ALA A 59 3.79 -4.90 -3.79
N TYR A 60 3.40 -4.26 -2.67
CA TYR A 60 3.61 -2.83 -2.45
C TYR A 60 4.66 -2.51 -1.39
N LEU A 61 5.17 -3.53 -0.67
CA LEU A 61 6.25 -3.35 0.29
C LEU A 61 7.43 -4.25 -0.07
N TYR A 62 7.31 -5.59 0.02
CA TYR A 62 8.43 -6.52 -0.08
C TYR A 62 9.15 -6.46 -1.43
N LYS A 63 8.43 -6.63 -2.54
CA LYS A 63 9.06 -6.65 -3.88
C LYS A 63 9.73 -5.33 -4.26
N PRO A 64 9.08 -4.15 -4.09
CA PRO A 64 9.74 -2.86 -4.32
C PRO A 64 10.94 -2.63 -3.40
N LEU A 65 10.84 -3.04 -2.12
CA LEU A 65 11.93 -2.94 -1.16
C LEU A 65 13.14 -3.77 -1.60
N MET A 66 12.93 -5.02 -2.03
CA MET A 66 14.02 -5.88 -2.50
C MET A 66 14.65 -5.37 -3.80
N ALA A 67 13.87 -4.79 -4.71
CA ALA A 67 14.38 -4.16 -5.93
C ALA A 67 15.26 -2.92 -5.65
N THR A 68 15.12 -2.32 -4.48
CA THR A 68 15.81 -1.08 -4.08
C THR A 68 16.60 -1.24 -2.79
N ILE A 69 16.93 -2.48 -2.41
CA ILE A 69 17.57 -2.76 -1.10
C ILE A 69 18.91 -2.03 -0.95
N ASN A 70 19.64 -1.84 -2.06
CA ASN A 70 20.97 -1.23 -2.10
C ASN A 70 20.95 0.28 -2.42
N ASN A 71 19.77 0.92 -2.45
CA ASN A 71 19.66 2.36 -2.70
C ASN A 71 18.49 2.96 -1.91
N ASP A 72 18.37 4.28 -1.89
CA ASP A 72 17.35 5.01 -1.12
C ASP A 72 16.15 5.47 -1.98
N ASN A 73 15.81 4.70 -3.01
CA ASN A 73 14.71 5.05 -3.92
C ASN A 73 13.34 4.50 -3.47
N PHE A 74 13.26 3.83 -2.33
CA PHE A 74 12.01 3.30 -1.82
C PHE A 74 11.93 3.38 -0.29
N LYS A 75 10.81 3.90 0.20
CA LYS A 75 10.44 3.91 1.63
C LYS A 75 8.95 3.64 1.79
N VAL A 76 8.58 3.09 2.94
CA VAL A 76 7.18 2.79 3.28
C VAL A 76 6.84 3.31 4.67
N LEU A 77 5.72 4.01 4.75
CA LEU A 77 5.00 4.26 6.00
C LEU A 77 3.73 3.42 5.98
N TYR A 78 3.62 2.46 6.90
CA TYR A 78 2.51 1.51 6.98
C TYR A 78 1.67 1.80 8.23
N PHE A 79 0.45 2.27 8.05
CA PHE A 79 -0.55 2.36 9.12
C PHE A 79 -1.26 1.03 9.23
N SER A 80 -0.89 0.24 10.24
CA SER A 80 -1.48 -1.06 10.54
C SER A 80 -2.54 -0.93 11.60
N LEU A 81 -3.79 -0.81 11.21
CA LEU A 81 -4.90 -0.61 12.14
C LEU A 81 -5.52 -1.92 12.63
N GLU A 82 -5.21 -3.04 11.97
CA GLU A 82 -5.71 -4.37 12.32
C GLU A 82 -4.66 -5.23 13.05
N MET A 83 -3.39 -5.10 12.68
CA MET A 83 -2.32 -5.94 13.19
C MET A 83 -1.24 -5.10 13.88
N ASN A 84 -0.65 -5.64 14.95
CA ASN A 84 0.49 -5.00 15.58
C ASN A 84 1.77 -5.08 14.72
N ARG A 85 2.67 -4.13 14.95
CA ARG A 85 3.95 -3.97 14.25
C ARG A 85 4.77 -5.28 14.19
N MET A 86 4.91 -5.96 15.33
CA MET A 86 5.69 -7.20 15.42
C MET A 86 5.12 -8.29 14.49
N SER A 87 3.81 -8.49 14.48
CA SER A 87 3.15 -9.48 13.61
C SER A 87 3.36 -9.19 12.11
N LEU A 88 3.41 -7.92 11.71
CA LEU A 88 3.71 -7.53 10.33
C LEU A 88 5.16 -7.81 9.96
N PHE A 89 6.12 -7.50 10.83
CA PHE A 89 7.52 -7.82 10.57
C PHE A 89 7.74 -9.33 10.49
N VAL A 90 7.08 -10.13 11.33
CA VAL A 90 7.17 -11.60 11.22
C VAL A 90 6.53 -12.13 9.94
N LYS A 91 5.45 -11.50 9.44
CA LYS A 91 4.91 -11.83 8.10
C LYS A 91 5.89 -11.48 6.99
N LEU A 92 6.55 -10.32 7.05
CA LEU A 92 7.62 -9.96 6.10
C LEU A 92 8.77 -10.95 6.14
N LEU A 93 9.19 -11.36 7.34
CA LEU A 93 10.21 -12.39 7.53
C LEU A 93 9.81 -13.73 6.90
N SER A 94 8.55 -14.14 7.09
CA SER A 94 8.00 -15.35 6.45
C SER A 94 8.06 -15.28 4.92
N ILE A 95 7.76 -14.10 4.34
CA ILE A 95 7.90 -13.85 2.90
C ILE A 95 9.36 -13.92 2.47
N TYR A 96 10.25 -13.28 3.21
CA TYR A 96 11.69 -13.26 2.93
C TYR A 96 12.31 -14.67 2.96
N ILE A 97 11.96 -15.48 3.97
CA ILE A 97 12.43 -16.87 4.09
C ILE A 97 11.95 -17.68 2.88
N PHE A 98 10.69 -17.55 2.49
CA PHE A 98 10.17 -18.26 1.34
C PHE A 98 10.84 -17.85 0.01
N GLU A 99 10.96 -16.55 -0.23
CA GLU A 99 11.56 -16.02 -1.47
C GLU A 99 13.06 -16.33 -1.59
N THR A 100 13.77 -16.41 -0.45
CA THR A 100 15.23 -16.59 -0.43
C THR A 100 15.63 -18.06 -0.38
N PHE A 101 14.89 -18.89 0.38
CA PHE A 101 15.28 -20.27 0.67
C PHE A 101 14.28 -21.31 0.13
N GLY A 102 13.10 -20.89 -0.36
CA GLY A 102 12.04 -21.79 -0.80
C GLY A 102 11.31 -22.51 0.35
N ILE A 103 11.57 -22.12 1.60
CA ILE A 103 11.06 -22.79 2.81
C ILE A 103 9.75 -22.13 3.24
N GLN A 104 8.67 -22.92 3.31
CA GLN A 104 7.36 -22.48 3.77
C GLN A 104 7.29 -22.43 5.30
N LEU A 105 7.63 -21.31 5.89
CA LEU A 105 7.53 -21.08 7.33
C LEU A 105 6.54 -19.94 7.58
N SER A 106 5.28 -20.28 7.91
CA SER A 106 4.25 -19.28 8.17
C SER A 106 4.56 -18.44 9.41
N PHE A 107 4.03 -17.21 9.48
CA PHE A 107 4.20 -16.36 10.67
C PHE A 107 3.67 -17.02 11.96
N LYS A 108 2.65 -17.88 11.85
CA LYS A 108 2.14 -18.65 13.01
C LYS A 108 3.13 -19.70 13.47
N LYS A 109 3.82 -20.35 12.55
CA LYS A 109 4.90 -21.32 12.87
C LYS A 109 6.10 -20.62 13.48
N ILE A 110 6.56 -19.53 12.89
CA ILE A 110 7.68 -18.72 13.44
C ILE A 110 7.41 -18.36 14.91
N LEU A 111 6.16 -18.02 15.25
CA LEU A 111 5.79 -17.63 16.61
C LEU A 111 5.26 -18.81 17.47
N SER A 112 5.34 -20.05 17.00
CA SER A 112 4.79 -21.24 17.66
C SER A 112 3.32 -21.06 18.09
N ARG A 113 2.51 -20.37 17.27
CA ARG A 113 1.07 -20.10 17.50
C ARG A 113 0.16 -21.09 16.79
N GLU A 114 0.72 -21.96 15.98
CA GLU A 114 -0.03 -23.04 15.33
C GLU A 114 -0.23 -24.19 16.33
N ARG A 115 -1.48 -24.67 16.46
CA ARG A 115 -1.80 -25.70 17.44
C ARG A 115 -1.05 -27.01 17.14
N GLY A 116 -0.35 -27.53 18.14
CA GLY A 116 0.44 -28.76 18.01
C GLY A 116 1.79 -28.58 17.31
N TYR A 117 2.21 -27.35 17.05
CA TYR A 117 3.51 -27.03 16.46
C TYR A 117 4.32 -26.13 17.38
N ILE A 118 5.56 -26.52 17.63
CA ILE A 118 6.60 -25.72 18.28
C ILE A 118 7.72 -25.54 17.24
N LEU A 119 8.26 -24.36 17.14
CA LEU A 119 9.37 -24.07 16.22
C LEU A 119 10.57 -24.98 16.58
N ASP A 120 10.97 -25.81 15.64
CA ASP A 120 12.12 -26.70 15.76
C ASP A 120 13.45 -25.94 15.66
N ASP A 121 14.56 -26.57 16.07
CA ASP A 121 15.86 -25.94 16.15
C ASP A 121 16.38 -25.50 14.77
N ASP A 122 16.20 -26.29 13.70
CA ASP A 122 16.60 -25.96 12.34
C ASP A 122 15.86 -24.72 11.82
N SER A 123 14.54 -24.68 12.04
CA SER A 123 13.70 -23.53 11.70
C SER A 123 14.06 -22.30 12.53
N TYR A 124 14.41 -22.47 13.80
CA TYR A 124 14.85 -21.38 14.66
C TYR A 124 16.20 -20.81 14.18
N GLU A 125 17.18 -21.65 13.84
CA GLU A 125 18.46 -21.20 13.29
C GLU A 125 18.28 -20.44 11.98
N LEU A 126 17.40 -20.92 11.08
CA LEU A 126 17.06 -20.23 9.85
C LEU A 126 16.45 -18.84 10.12
N VAL A 127 15.52 -18.74 11.06
CA VAL A 127 14.92 -17.47 11.49
C VAL A 127 15.98 -16.52 12.00
N MET A 128 16.87 -16.99 12.88
CA MET A 128 17.96 -16.17 13.44
C MET A 128 18.95 -15.70 12.37
N LYS A 129 19.26 -16.53 11.39
CA LYS A 129 20.09 -16.16 10.23
C LYS A 129 19.48 -15.03 9.41
N CYS A 130 18.16 -14.89 9.42
CA CYS A 130 17.43 -13.84 8.68
C CYS A 130 17.25 -12.53 9.47
N MET A 131 17.56 -12.48 10.78
CA MET A 131 17.40 -11.26 11.60
C MET A 131 18.18 -10.04 11.08
N PRO A 132 19.43 -10.16 10.58
CA PRO A 132 20.13 -9.01 10.01
C PRO A 132 19.41 -8.34 8.85
N TRP A 133 18.60 -9.11 8.07
CA TRP A 133 17.76 -8.52 7.04
C TRP A 133 16.65 -7.63 7.63
N ILE A 134 16.01 -8.07 8.72
CA ILE A 134 15.01 -7.24 9.43
C ILE A 134 15.62 -5.93 9.91
N GLU A 135 16.84 -5.96 10.45
CA GLU A 135 17.54 -4.75 10.87
C GLU A 135 17.83 -3.83 9.69
N SER A 136 18.29 -4.37 8.56
CA SER A 136 18.63 -3.60 7.36
C SER A 136 17.44 -2.87 6.73
N ILE A 137 16.21 -3.38 6.90
CA ILE A 137 15.01 -2.74 6.36
C ILE A 137 14.35 -1.76 7.32
N SER A 138 14.77 -1.71 8.59
CA SER A 138 14.11 -0.92 9.65
C SER A 138 14.11 0.59 9.38
N GLU A 139 15.09 1.11 8.62
CA GLU A 139 15.16 2.52 8.23
C GLU A 139 14.29 2.86 7.00
N LYS A 140 13.90 1.84 6.23
CA LYS A 140 13.09 1.99 5.02
C LYS A 140 11.61 1.69 5.25
N VAL A 141 11.30 0.92 6.31
CA VAL A 141 9.95 0.44 6.62
C VAL A 141 9.53 0.90 8.01
N GLU A 142 8.72 1.92 8.07
CA GLU A 142 8.09 2.37 9.31
C GLU A 142 6.68 1.80 9.43
N ILE A 143 6.38 1.16 10.55
CA ILE A 143 5.04 0.63 10.85
C ILE A 143 4.46 1.35 12.05
N TYR A 144 3.31 1.99 11.87
CA TYR A 144 2.52 2.65 12.90
C TYR A 144 1.27 1.81 13.19
N ASP A 145 1.19 1.25 14.40
CA ASP A 145 0.16 0.27 14.80
C ASP A 145 -0.75 0.78 15.93
N LYS A 146 -0.91 2.10 16.04
CA LYS A 146 -1.83 2.71 16.99
C LYS A 146 -3.08 3.21 16.28
N ASN A 147 -4.17 3.34 17.06
CA ASN A 147 -5.39 3.96 16.56
C ASN A 147 -5.15 5.41 16.10
N VAL A 148 -5.62 5.73 14.91
CA VAL A 148 -5.48 7.06 14.31
C VAL A 148 -6.80 7.52 13.71
N ASN A 149 -6.96 8.84 13.66
CA ASN A 149 -7.95 9.52 12.84
C ASN A 149 -7.26 10.18 11.63
N ALA A 150 -8.01 10.77 10.72
CA ALA A 150 -7.47 11.41 9.52
C ALA A 150 -6.48 12.53 9.83
N ASN A 151 -6.75 13.34 10.86
CA ASN A 151 -5.86 14.43 11.27
C ASN A 151 -4.54 13.91 11.85
N THR A 152 -4.59 12.82 12.62
CA THR A 152 -3.37 12.16 13.14
C THR A 152 -2.53 11.61 12.00
N VAL A 153 -3.15 10.95 11.00
CA VAL A 153 -2.44 10.48 9.79
C VAL A 153 -1.81 11.66 9.05
N TYR A 154 -2.56 12.76 8.87
CA TYR A 154 -2.04 13.98 8.25
C TYR A 154 -0.80 14.52 8.98
N ALA A 155 -0.85 14.64 10.31
CA ALA A 155 0.23 15.17 11.12
C ALA A 155 1.49 14.28 11.03
N ILE A 156 1.34 12.96 11.18
CA ILE A 156 2.44 11.99 11.06
C ILE A 156 3.06 12.08 9.67
N LEU A 157 2.23 12.06 8.63
CA LEU A 157 2.72 12.09 7.26
C LEU A 157 3.43 13.39 6.93
N LYS A 158 2.92 14.55 7.38
CA LYS A 158 3.59 15.85 7.22
C LYS A 158 4.94 15.87 7.91
N ASP A 159 5.04 15.31 9.12
CA ASP A 159 6.30 15.22 9.86
C ASP A 159 7.33 14.35 9.10
N ARG A 160 6.94 13.16 8.64
CA ARG A 160 7.83 12.27 7.89
C ARG A 160 8.26 12.86 6.56
N LEU A 161 7.36 13.54 5.86
CA LEU A 161 7.68 14.24 4.62
C LEU A 161 8.68 15.38 4.85
N SER A 162 8.62 16.07 5.97
CA SER A 162 9.59 17.12 6.33
C SER A 162 11.01 16.58 6.52
N GLN A 163 11.19 15.28 6.80
CA GLN A 163 12.50 14.64 6.94
C GLN A 163 13.11 14.24 5.60
N ILE A 164 12.28 14.02 4.57
CA ILE A 164 12.72 13.54 3.25
C ILE A 164 12.56 14.59 2.15
N GLY A 165 12.15 15.81 2.50
CA GLY A 165 11.95 16.89 1.57
C GLY A 165 11.67 18.22 2.27
N THR A 166 11.43 19.25 1.49
CA THR A 166 11.22 20.61 1.99
C THR A 166 9.88 21.16 1.53
N PHE A 167 9.07 21.58 2.51
CA PHE A 167 7.87 22.37 2.27
C PHE A 167 8.25 23.86 2.10
N LYS A 168 7.74 24.48 1.04
CA LYS A 168 7.81 25.93 0.84
C LYS A 168 6.38 26.45 0.74
N GLU A 169 6.03 27.30 1.69
CA GLU A 169 4.74 27.95 1.74
C GLU A 169 4.88 29.42 1.36
N THR A 170 4.09 29.85 0.39
CA THR A 170 3.93 31.25 0.00
C THR A 170 2.47 31.62 0.27
N GLU A 171 2.14 32.92 0.28
CA GLU A 171 0.79 33.41 0.57
C GLU A 171 -0.33 32.73 -0.25
N THR A 172 0.01 32.24 -1.45
CA THR A 172 -0.97 31.67 -2.39
C THR A 172 -0.73 30.19 -2.72
N ARG A 173 0.41 29.58 -2.32
CA ARG A 173 0.78 28.25 -2.79
C ARG A 173 1.66 27.49 -1.80
N LEU A 174 1.28 26.27 -1.52
CA LEU A 174 2.15 25.27 -0.89
C LEU A 174 2.84 24.46 -1.97
N SER A 175 4.17 24.39 -1.94
CA SER A 175 4.98 23.51 -2.78
C SER A 175 5.84 22.60 -1.91
N TYR A 176 6.19 21.45 -2.45
CA TYR A 176 7.06 20.47 -1.79
C TYR A 176 8.10 19.96 -2.77
N THR A 177 9.31 19.77 -2.31
CA THR A 177 10.41 19.22 -3.10
C THR A 177 11.06 18.08 -2.34
N LEU A 178 11.06 16.87 -2.92
CA LEU A 178 11.78 15.72 -2.40
C LEU A 178 13.29 15.95 -2.47
N ASN A 179 14.03 15.56 -1.42
CA ASN A 179 15.50 15.55 -1.43
C ASN A 179 16.04 14.54 -2.46
N ASN A 180 15.41 13.38 -2.56
CA ASN A 180 15.67 12.40 -3.62
C ASN A 180 14.48 12.37 -4.60
N PRO A 181 14.60 12.92 -5.81
CA PRO A 181 13.49 12.98 -6.78
C PRO A 181 13.02 11.60 -7.28
N ASN A 182 13.86 10.56 -7.12
CA ASN A 182 13.55 9.18 -7.52
C ASN A 182 12.91 8.35 -6.39
N LEU A 183 12.74 8.93 -5.20
CA LEU A 183 12.16 8.22 -4.07
C LEU A 183 10.69 7.92 -4.31
N ILE A 184 10.33 6.65 -4.35
CA ILE A 184 8.95 6.18 -4.25
C ILE A 184 8.63 6.03 -2.77
N TYR A 185 7.70 6.84 -2.27
CA TYR A 185 7.27 6.81 -0.87
C TYR A 185 5.86 6.27 -0.77
N ASN A 186 5.75 4.97 -0.46
CA ASN A 186 4.47 4.30 -0.28
C ASN A 186 3.87 4.61 1.09
N VAL A 187 2.59 4.96 1.11
CA VAL A 187 1.80 5.13 2.33
C VAL A 187 0.68 4.10 2.32
N ILE A 188 0.87 3.02 3.09
CA ILE A 188 -0.09 1.91 3.13
C ILE A 188 -0.99 2.08 4.36
N VAL A 189 -2.31 1.93 4.18
CA VAL A 189 -3.29 1.99 5.27
C VAL A 189 -4.14 0.73 5.28
N ASP A 190 -3.98 -0.11 6.30
CA ASP A 190 -4.61 -1.43 6.43
C ASP A 190 -5.39 -1.56 7.74
N HIS A 191 -6.71 -1.45 7.71
CA HIS A 191 -7.58 -1.00 6.62
C HIS A 191 -8.35 0.25 7.06
N VAL A 192 -8.71 1.10 6.09
CA VAL A 192 -9.30 2.42 6.34
C VAL A 192 -10.61 2.40 7.15
N GLY A 193 -11.33 1.28 7.14
CA GLY A 193 -12.54 1.08 7.95
C GLY A 193 -12.30 1.04 9.47
N LEU A 194 -11.05 1.02 9.92
CA LEU A 194 -10.65 1.04 11.34
C LEU A 194 -10.14 2.41 11.80
N LEU A 195 -10.23 3.43 10.96
CA LEU A 195 -9.96 4.81 11.40
C LEU A 195 -10.89 5.17 12.56
N THR A 196 -10.34 5.82 13.58
CA THR A 196 -11.12 6.32 14.72
C THR A 196 -11.79 7.63 14.29
N PRO A 197 -13.12 7.74 14.32
CA PRO A 197 -13.77 9.00 14.00
C PRO A 197 -13.35 10.12 14.95
N SER A 198 -13.03 11.28 14.40
CA SER A 198 -12.83 12.51 15.18
C SER A 198 -14.13 12.92 15.88
N GLN A 199 -14.03 13.73 16.94
CA GLN A 199 -15.20 14.20 17.67
C GLN A 199 -16.21 14.88 16.73
N GLY A 200 -17.45 14.40 16.73
CA GLY A 200 -18.52 14.89 15.88
C GLY A 200 -18.54 14.34 14.45
N HIS A 201 -17.58 13.50 14.08
CA HIS A 201 -17.55 12.83 12.78
C HIS A 201 -18.16 11.42 12.84
N THR A 202 -18.85 11.03 11.80
CA THR A 202 -19.13 9.63 11.49
C THR A 202 -17.89 9.00 10.86
N LEU A 203 -17.76 7.66 10.90
CA LEU A 203 -16.67 6.94 10.22
C LEU A 203 -16.58 7.31 8.72
N LYS A 204 -17.74 7.51 8.07
CA LYS A 204 -17.77 7.93 6.67
C LYS A 204 -17.13 9.29 6.45
N GLN A 205 -17.46 10.29 7.28
CA GLN A 205 -16.87 11.62 7.20
C GLN A 205 -15.36 11.58 7.48
N GLU A 206 -14.93 10.71 8.39
CA GLU A 206 -13.52 10.51 8.69
C GLU A 206 -12.75 9.91 7.49
N ILE A 207 -13.33 8.90 6.83
CA ILE A 207 -12.76 8.31 5.61
C ILE A 207 -12.74 9.33 4.46
N ASP A 208 -13.77 10.15 4.31
CA ASP A 208 -13.82 11.21 3.30
C ASP A 208 -12.70 12.26 3.52
N LEU A 209 -12.49 12.66 4.78
CA LEU A 209 -11.41 13.57 5.14
C LEU A 209 -10.02 12.95 4.90
N PHE A 210 -9.82 11.71 5.36
CA PHE A 210 -8.61 10.95 5.10
C PHE A 210 -8.29 10.86 3.60
N SER A 211 -9.29 10.54 2.77
CA SER A 211 -9.13 10.42 1.32
C SER A 211 -8.69 11.74 0.68
N LYS A 212 -9.25 12.87 1.13
CA LYS A 212 -8.82 14.21 0.68
C LYS A 212 -7.36 14.48 1.04
N TYR A 213 -6.92 14.10 2.24
CA TYR A 213 -5.52 14.25 2.64
C TYR A 213 -4.58 13.38 1.80
N MET A 214 -4.97 12.14 1.50
CA MET A 214 -4.16 11.25 0.64
C MET A 214 -4.01 11.81 -0.78
N VAL A 215 -5.09 12.33 -1.36
CA VAL A 215 -5.04 13.02 -2.67
C VAL A 215 -4.13 14.24 -2.60
N PHE A 216 -4.29 15.07 -1.59
CA PHE A 216 -3.45 16.25 -1.40
C PHE A 216 -1.95 15.90 -1.33
N PHE A 217 -1.56 14.94 -0.50
CA PHE A 217 -0.16 14.54 -0.37
C PHE A 217 0.37 13.85 -1.63
N ARG A 218 -0.45 13.07 -2.34
CA ARG A 218 -0.09 12.50 -3.62
C ARG A 218 0.28 13.61 -4.63
N GLU A 219 -0.60 14.60 -4.80
CA GLU A 219 -0.42 15.67 -5.78
C GLU A 219 0.68 16.66 -5.42
N LYS A 220 0.86 16.96 -4.14
CA LYS A 220 1.82 17.96 -3.68
C LYS A 220 3.17 17.36 -3.30
N CYS A 221 3.18 16.15 -2.76
CA CYS A 221 4.38 15.54 -2.16
C CYS A 221 4.84 14.27 -2.87
N LYS A 222 4.17 13.87 -3.97
CA LYS A 222 4.55 12.71 -4.80
C LYS A 222 4.53 11.38 -4.06
N ILE A 223 3.75 11.27 -2.97
CA ILE A 223 3.55 9.99 -2.30
C ILE A 223 2.67 9.06 -3.14
N SER A 224 2.74 7.77 -2.83
CA SER A 224 1.87 6.75 -3.43
C SER A 224 1.00 6.10 -2.37
N PRO A 225 -0.25 6.58 -2.18
CA PRO A 225 -1.18 5.98 -1.24
C PRO A 225 -1.64 4.61 -1.70
N ILE A 226 -1.56 3.60 -0.82
CA ILE A 226 -2.14 2.27 -0.98
C ILE A 226 -3.15 2.07 0.13
N VAL A 227 -4.43 2.20 -0.20
CA VAL A 227 -5.52 2.14 0.76
C VAL A 227 -6.23 0.80 0.67
N ILE A 228 -6.27 0.08 1.79
CA ILE A 228 -6.96 -1.20 1.90
C ILE A 228 -8.33 -0.95 2.49
N GLN A 229 -9.36 -1.51 1.87
CA GLN A 229 -10.74 -1.45 2.36
C GLN A 229 -11.38 -2.84 2.36
N GLN A 230 -12.11 -3.13 3.41
CA GLN A 230 -12.93 -4.32 3.48
C GLN A 230 -14.29 -4.05 2.83
N ALA A 231 -14.73 -4.94 1.93
CA ALA A 231 -16.06 -4.87 1.35
C ALA A 231 -17.13 -5.18 2.39
N ASN A 232 -18.29 -4.52 2.32
CA ASN A 232 -19.40 -4.76 3.22
C ASN A 232 -19.97 -6.18 3.05
N ARG A 233 -20.31 -6.84 4.17
CA ARG A 233 -20.86 -8.21 4.19
C ARG A 233 -22.20 -8.35 3.46
N GLU A 234 -22.96 -7.27 3.31
CA GLU A 234 -24.25 -7.26 2.58
C GLU A 234 -24.09 -7.62 1.09
N GLN A 235 -22.90 -7.50 0.54
CA GLN A 235 -22.60 -7.83 -0.86
C GLN A 235 -22.33 -9.33 -1.08
N GLY A 236 -22.19 -10.11 -0.01
CA GLY A 236 -22.11 -11.58 -0.04
C GLY A 236 -23.48 -12.27 0.01
N ASN A 237 -24.58 -11.56 -0.28
CA ASN A 237 -25.91 -12.09 -0.19
C ASN A 237 -26.10 -13.28 -1.14
N ILE A 238 -26.63 -14.38 -0.62
CA ILE A 238 -26.85 -15.66 -1.32
C ILE A 238 -27.63 -15.47 -2.63
N GLU A 239 -28.52 -14.46 -2.71
CA GLU A 239 -29.24 -14.11 -3.93
C GLU A 239 -28.36 -13.63 -5.08
N ARG A 240 -27.27 -12.89 -4.81
CA ARG A 240 -26.31 -12.46 -5.83
C ARG A 240 -25.46 -13.61 -6.37
N LEU A 241 -25.06 -14.54 -5.49
CA LEU A 241 -24.35 -15.76 -5.87
C LEU A 241 -25.23 -16.65 -6.76
N LYS A 242 -26.54 -16.76 -6.47
CA LYS A 242 -27.51 -17.49 -7.29
C LYS A 242 -27.73 -16.86 -8.68
N GLN A 243 -27.47 -15.54 -8.82
CA GLN A 243 -27.57 -14.82 -10.10
C GLN A 243 -26.25 -14.85 -10.92
N GLY A 244 -25.26 -15.64 -10.51
CA GLY A 244 -23.94 -15.71 -11.17
C GLY A 244 -23.09 -14.43 -11.01
N ARG A 245 -23.48 -13.51 -10.13
CA ARG A 245 -22.77 -12.27 -9.86
C ARG A 245 -21.77 -12.46 -8.70
N SER A 246 -20.76 -13.28 -8.93
CA SER A 246 -19.69 -13.53 -7.95
C SER A 246 -18.63 -12.41 -7.89
N SER A 247 -18.62 -11.49 -8.87
CA SER A 247 -17.68 -10.37 -8.92
C SER A 247 -18.33 -9.07 -8.45
N PHE A 248 -17.55 -8.23 -7.75
CA PHE A 248 -17.96 -6.86 -7.45
C PHE A 248 -18.02 -6.05 -8.74
N SER A 249 -19.10 -5.32 -8.96
CA SER A 249 -19.17 -4.34 -10.05
C SER A 249 -18.66 -2.98 -9.58
N ILE A 250 -18.16 -2.16 -10.50
CA ILE A 250 -17.79 -0.76 -10.23
C ILE A 250 -18.95 -0.01 -9.54
N ASN A 251 -20.20 -0.29 -9.92
CA ASN A 251 -21.39 0.32 -9.31
C ASN A 251 -21.60 -0.05 -7.84
N ASP A 252 -21.08 -1.20 -7.38
CA ASP A 252 -21.16 -1.58 -5.97
C ASP A 252 -20.22 -0.72 -5.11
N PHE A 253 -19.18 -0.17 -5.72
CA PHE A 253 -18.20 0.72 -5.08
C PHE A 253 -18.64 2.19 -5.19
N LEU A 254 -19.24 2.60 -6.31
CA LEU A 254 -19.74 3.95 -6.54
C LEU A 254 -20.85 4.37 -5.58
N LYS A 255 -21.56 3.40 -4.96
CA LYS A 255 -22.54 3.67 -3.89
C LYS A 255 -21.91 4.17 -2.60
N THR A 256 -20.62 3.97 -2.39
CA THR A 256 -19.87 4.67 -1.35
C THR A 256 -19.40 6.00 -1.92
N ARG A 257 -20.00 7.13 -1.51
CA ARG A 257 -19.68 8.49 -1.99
C ARG A 257 -18.19 8.87 -1.88
N VAL A 258 -17.42 8.16 -1.07
CA VAL A 258 -15.95 8.26 -0.98
C VAL A 258 -15.29 8.20 -2.35
N PHE A 259 -15.85 7.40 -3.27
CA PHE A 259 -15.27 7.20 -4.59
C PHE A 259 -15.71 8.22 -5.65
N GLN A 260 -16.86 8.86 -5.49
CA GLN A 260 -17.29 9.88 -6.45
C GLN A 260 -16.34 11.09 -6.49
N ASN A 261 -15.74 11.45 -5.36
CA ASN A 261 -14.76 12.53 -5.27
C ASN A 261 -13.36 12.13 -5.76
N LEU A 262 -13.06 10.83 -5.79
CA LEU A 262 -11.76 10.31 -6.23
C LEU A 262 -11.71 10.11 -7.76
N PHE A 263 -12.86 9.89 -8.41
CA PHE A 263 -12.95 9.68 -9.88
C PHE A 263 -12.65 10.92 -10.73
N CYS A 264 -12.69 12.10 -10.14
CA CYS A 264 -12.42 13.35 -10.88
C CYS A 264 -10.92 13.66 -11.03
N SER A 265 -10.03 12.87 -10.45
CA SER A 265 -8.58 13.11 -10.51
C SER A 265 -7.87 11.88 -11.07
N PHE A 266 -7.24 12.04 -12.20
CA PHE A 266 -6.55 11.09 -13.06
C PHE A 266 -5.68 10.03 -12.36
N ASN A 267 -5.66 8.80 -12.94
CA ASN A 267 -4.84 7.61 -12.62
C ASN A 267 -5.26 6.82 -11.38
N PHE A 268 -6.43 6.16 -11.44
CA PHE A 268 -6.84 5.15 -10.48
C PHE A 268 -6.67 3.74 -11.05
N TYR A 269 -5.90 2.91 -10.35
CA TYR A 269 -5.86 1.48 -10.60
C TYR A 269 -6.71 0.75 -9.55
N TYR A 270 -7.70 -0.02 -10.02
CA TYR A 270 -8.56 -0.84 -9.18
C TYR A 270 -8.06 -2.26 -9.14
N TYR A 271 -7.97 -2.83 -7.93
CA TYR A 271 -7.74 -4.25 -7.76
C TYR A 271 -8.87 -4.87 -6.95
N ILE A 272 -9.59 -5.79 -7.57
CA ILE A 272 -10.60 -6.60 -6.92
C ILE A 272 -10.02 -7.99 -6.75
N CYS A 273 -9.68 -8.38 -5.51
CA CYS A 273 -9.36 -9.75 -5.15
C CYS A 273 -10.61 -10.47 -4.64
N SER A 274 -11.37 -11.05 -5.54
CA SER A 274 -12.17 -12.24 -5.27
C SER A 274 -11.73 -13.29 -6.27
N ASN A 275 -10.94 -14.29 -5.85
CA ASN A 275 -10.42 -15.36 -6.70
C ASN A 275 -9.79 -14.88 -8.02
N ILE A 276 -8.79 -13.99 -7.93
CA ILE A 276 -7.94 -13.53 -9.06
C ILE A 276 -8.69 -13.46 -10.40
N ASN A 277 -9.81 -12.76 -10.44
CA ASN A 277 -10.43 -12.35 -11.70
C ASN A 277 -10.11 -10.89 -11.92
N ILE A 278 -9.10 -10.64 -12.76
CA ILE A 278 -8.71 -9.30 -13.21
C ILE A 278 -9.77 -8.85 -14.19
N LEU A 279 -10.54 -7.81 -13.85
CA LEU A 279 -11.38 -7.13 -14.83
C LEU A 279 -10.47 -6.43 -15.85
N LYS A 280 -10.52 -6.86 -17.09
CA LYS A 280 -10.08 -6.08 -18.24
C LYS A 280 -11.01 -4.86 -18.35
N ILE A 281 -10.46 -3.66 -18.26
CA ILE A 281 -11.06 -2.44 -18.79
C ILE A 281 -10.39 -2.15 -20.11
#